data_677a4f05d7f6780e57c4ef77b6d3b85f
#
_entry.id   677a4f05d7f6780e57c4ef77b6d3b85f
#
_cell.length_a   1.000
_cell.length_b   1.000
_cell.length_c   1.000
_cell.angle_alpha   90.00
_cell.angle_beta   90.00
_cell.angle_gamma   90.00
#
_symmetry.space_group_name_H-M   'P 1'
#
loop_
_entity.id
_entity.type
_entity.pdbx_description
1 polymer ?
#
loop_
_entity_poly.entity_id
_entity_poly.type
_entity_poly.pdbx_seq_one_letter_code
_entity_poly.pdbx_strand_id
1 'polypeptide(L)'
;MEFSTGEKVRFVHETGFGIIKKQINFSKYLVENESGIELVILNSNLVKIHSENYPEKVIVKDILKSTNPSKSNSTKGEVPEIDLHFDQYQTSIRNMNNTEILLFQLRKADEFTQKMINKGIVHFVIIHGVGEGVLRSEIRMLLKKYSGVQTSDADSIKYGQGATLVSVNYKLR
;
A
#
# COMPACT_ATOMS: atom_id res chain seq x y z
N MET A 1 -15.75 13.85 15.28
CA MET A 1 -15.07 12.85 16.16
C MET A 1 -13.99 13.59 16.93
N GLU A 2 -13.84 13.33 18.20
CA GLU A 2 -12.73 13.86 18.99
C GLU A 2 -11.69 12.76 19.21
N PHE A 3 -10.42 13.14 19.10
CA PHE A 3 -9.26 12.28 19.35
C PHE A 3 -8.52 12.77 20.58
N SER A 4 -8.00 11.84 21.37
CA SER A 4 -7.23 12.13 22.58
C SER A 4 -5.73 12.13 22.28
N THR A 5 -4.96 12.92 23.03
CA THR A 5 -3.50 12.89 22.96
C THR A 5 -2.97 11.49 23.29
N GLY A 6 -2.05 10.99 22.48
CA GLY A 6 -1.53 9.62 22.56
C GLY A 6 -2.38 8.57 21.83
N GLU A 7 -3.55 8.94 21.31
CA GLU A 7 -4.40 8.02 20.56
C GLU A 7 -3.78 7.67 19.21
N LYS A 8 -3.80 6.38 18.87
CA LYS A 8 -3.33 5.89 17.58
C LYS A 8 -4.45 6.03 16.55
N VAL A 9 -4.13 6.65 15.42
CA VAL A 9 -5.09 6.96 14.34
C VAL A 9 -4.55 6.49 12.99
N ARG A 10 -5.47 6.23 12.05
CA ARG A 10 -5.15 6.04 10.62
C ARG A 10 -5.46 7.28 9.83
N PHE A 11 -4.69 7.47 8.79
CA PHE A 11 -4.96 8.47 7.77
C PHE A 11 -6.00 7.93 6.77
N VAL A 12 -6.97 8.78 6.38
CA VAL A 12 -8.01 8.40 5.40
C VAL A 12 -7.43 8.33 3.99
N HIS A 13 -6.48 9.21 3.69
CA HIS A 13 -5.95 9.39 2.33
C HIS A 13 -4.51 8.89 2.16
N GLU A 14 -3.89 8.38 3.23
CA GLU A 14 -2.51 7.89 3.22
C GLU A 14 -2.45 6.53 3.91
N THR A 15 -1.48 5.71 3.51
CA THR A 15 -1.18 4.45 4.19
C THR A 15 -0.41 4.73 5.47
N GLY A 16 -0.59 3.89 6.48
CA GLY A 16 0.10 4.00 7.75
C GLY A 16 -0.77 4.53 8.89
N PHE A 17 -0.15 4.78 10.01
CA PHE A 17 -0.80 5.31 11.21
C PHE A 17 0.01 6.47 11.79
N GLY A 18 -0.63 7.22 12.67
CA GLY A 18 0.01 8.27 13.45
C GLY A 18 -0.47 8.24 14.90
N ILE A 19 0.23 9.01 15.73
CA ILE A 19 -0.12 9.22 17.13
C ILE A 19 -0.49 10.68 17.32
N ILE A 20 -1.64 10.94 17.88
CA ILE A 20 -2.10 12.30 18.19
C ILE A 20 -1.17 12.90 19.24
N LYS A 21 -0.49 14.00 18.92
CA LYS A 21 0.35 14.76 19.86
C LYS A 21 -0.45 15.82 20.60
N LYS A 22 -1.26 16.58 19.88
CA LYS A 22 -2.17 17.57 20.48
C LYS A 22 -3.26 17.98 19.49
N GLN A 23 -4.37 18.48 20.05
CA GLN A 23 -5.37 19.19 19.29
C GLN A 23 -4.93 20.65 19.07
N ILE A 24 -4.94 21.12 17.82
CA ILE A 24 -4.62 22.51 17.49
C ILE A 24 -5.89 23.38 17.54
N ASN A 25 -6.99 22.86 16.97
CA ASN A 25 -8.32 23.47 17.02
C ASN A 25 -9.40 22.40 16.80
N PHE A 26 -10.69 22.82 16.72
CA PHE A 26 -11.83 21.89 16.55
C PHE A 26 -11.73 20.98 15.31
N SER A 27 -10.93 21.37 14.30
CA SER A 27 -10.84 20.65 13.03
C SER A 27 -9.45 20.08 12.73
N LYS A 28 -8.42 20.39 13.54
CA LYS A 28 -7.03 20.04 13.22
C LYS A 28 -6.31 19.45 14.43
N TYR A 29 -5.53 18.42 14.17
CA TYR A 29 -4.67 17.74 15.11
C TYR A 29 -3.22 17.75 14.64
N LEU A 30 -2.28 17.85 15.58
CA LEU A 30 -0.87 17.54 15.35
C LEU A 30 -0.68 16.05 15.55
N VAL A 31 -0.25 15.37 14.52
CA VAL A 31 -0.09 13.91 14.47
C VAL A 31 1.35 13.59 14.10
N GLU A 32 1.99 12.74 14.88
CA GLU A 32 3.30 12.17 14.53
C GLU A 32 3.08 10.89 13.75
N ASN A 33 3.65 10.79 12.55
CA ASN A 33 3.57 9.59 11.73
C ASN A 33 4.60 8.53 12.17
N GLU A 34 4.60 7.36 11.54
CA GLU A 34 5.54 6.24 11.80
C GLU A 34 7.01 6.63 11.65
N SER A 35 7.31 7.65 10.85
CA SER A 35 8.68 8.18 10.62
C SER A 35 9.10 9.23 11.64
N GLY A 36 8.29 9.53 12.65
CA GLY A 36 8.55 10.54 13.66
C GLY A 36 8.33 11.98 13.18
N ILE A 37 7.67 12.18 12.02
CA ILE A 37 7.39 13.50 11.47
C ILE A 37 6.05 14.00 12.01
N GLU A 38 6.02 15.22 12.52
CA GLU A 38 4.80 15.88 12.98
C GLU A 38 4.08 16.58 11.83
N LEU A 39 2.82 16.21 11.61
CA LEU A 39 1.95 16.70 10.55
C LEU A 39 0.68 17.31 11.15
N VAL A 40 0.21 18.42 10.55
CA VAL A 40 -1.08 19.01 10.91
C VAL A 40 -2.16 18.43 10.01
N ILE A 41 -3.01 17.58 10.57
CA ILE A 41 -4.03 16.82 9.82
C ILE A 41 -5.43 17.26 10.24
N LEU A 42 -6.33 17.33 9.25
CA LEU A 42 -7.76 17.59 9.50
C LEU A 42 -8.42 16.39 10.19
N ASN A 43 -9.33 16.67 11.12
CA ASN A 43 -10.16 15.67 11.79
C ASN A 43 -10.87 14.70 10.80
N SER A 44 -11.36 15.22 9.66
CA SER A 44 -12.01 14.42 8.61
C SER A 44 -11.10 13.38 7.96
N ASN A 45 -9.78 13.58 8.07
CA ASN A 45 -8.77 12.73 7.44
C ASN A 45 -8.13 11.73 8.42
N LEU A 46 -8.72 11.60 9.62
CA LEU A 46 -8.27 10.70 10.67
C LEU A 46 -9.36 9.71 11.05
N VAL A 47 -8.98 8.46 11.29
CA VAL A 47 -9.87 7.39 11.75
C VAL A 47 -9.29 6.76 13.01
N LYS A 48 -10.14 6.56 14.04
CA LYS A 48 -9.75 5.85 15.28
C LYS A 48 -9.43 4.38 15.00
N ILE A 49 -8.32 3.92 15.56
CA ILE A 49 -7.98 2.50 15.59
C ILE A 49 -8.53 1.93 16.89
N HIS A 50 -9.67 1.21 16.83
CA HIS A 50 -10.19 0.48 17.98
C HIS A 50 -9.35 -0.79 18.17
N SER A 51 -8.59 -0.85 19.26
CA SER A 51 -7.69 -1.96 19.60
C SER A 51 -8.40 -3.30 19.86
N GLU A 52 -9.73 -3.29 20.01
CA GLU A 52 -10.52 -4.47 20.38
C GLU A 52 -10.81 -5.42 19.20
N ASN A 53 -10.54 -5.01 17.96
CA ASN A 53 -10.87 -5.79 16.74
C ASN A 53 -9.66 -6.21 15.90
N TYR A 54 -8.45 -6.15 16.44
CA TYR A 54 -7.29 -6.74 15.78
C TYR A 54 -6.89 -8.03 16.50
N PRO A 55 -7.28 -9.20 16.00
CA PRO A 55 -6.57 -10.41 16.38
C PRO A 55 -5.13 -10.26 15.89
N GLU A 56 -4.17 -10.37 16.78
CA GLU A 56 -2.72 -10.31 16.52
C GLU A 56 -2.22 -11.32 15.46
N LYS A 57 -3.12 -12.12 14.91
CA LYS A 57 -2.88 -13.05 13.80
C LYS A 57 -4.18 -13.22 13.02
N VAL A 58 -4.43 -12.40 12.03
CA VAL A 58 -5.29 -12.84 10.94
C VAL A 58 -4.49 -13.85 10.13
N ILE A 59 -4.60 -15.11 10.55
CA ILE A 59 -4.29 -16.23 9.68
C ILE A 59 -5.27 -16.13 8.52
N VAL A 60 -4.77 -15.75 7.36
CA VAL A 60 -5.52 -15.80 6.09
C VAL A 60 -5.77 -17.30 5.80
N LYS A 61 -6.78 -17.89 6.46
CA LYS A 61 -7.16 -19.31 6.30
C LYS A 61 -8.35 -19.52 5.36
N ASP A 62 -9.09 -18.47 4.98
CA ASP A 62 -10.40 -18.68 4.38
C ASP A 62 -10.59 -18.22 2.93
N ILE A 63 -9.52 -17.81 2.22
CA ILE A 63 -9.65 -17.50 0.77
C ILE A 63 -9.06 -18.60 -0.14
N LEU A 64 -8.57 -19.71 0.43
CA LEU A 64 -7.97 -20.81 -0.34
C LEU A 64 -8.77 -22.11 -0.25
N LYS A 65 -10.08 -22.06 -0.52
CA LYS A 65 -10.83 -23.26 -0.87
C LYS A 65 -11.32 -23.18 -2.29
N SER A 66 -10.43 -23.39 -3.23
CA SER A 66 -10.71 -24.04 -4.53
C SER A 66 -9.44 -24.09 -5.38
N THR A 67 -8.91 -25.25 -5.47
CA THR A 67 -8.11 -25.97 -6.45
C THR A 67 -6.82 -26.59 -5.89
N ASN A 68 -6.69 -27.88 -6.16
CA ASN A 68 -5.68 -28.81 -5.66
C ASN A 68 -4.21 -28.38 -5.82
N PRO A 69 -3.32 -28.75 -4.88
CA PRO A 69 -1.95 -28.29 -4.86
C PRO A 69 -1.02 -29.24 -5.63
N SER A 70 -0.29 -28.68 -6.58
CA SER A 70 1.03 -29.24 -6.92
C SER A 70 2.04 -28.75 -5.89
N LYS A 71 2.75 -29.68 -5.27
CA LYS A 71 3.76 -29.44 -4.24
C LYS A 71 4.85 -28.51 -4.72
N SER A 72 4.93 -27.30 -4.16
CA SER A 72 6.17 -26.55 -4.08
C SER A 72 6.35 -26.08 -2.63
N ASN A 73 7.49 -26.43 -2.02
CA ASN A 73 7.90 -26.00 -0.69
C ASN A 73 7.91 -24.47 -0.61
N SER A 74 6.85 -23.88 -0.09
CA SER A 74 6.84 -22.45 0.24
C SER A 74 6.90 -22.32 1.77
N THR A 75 8.05 -21.94 2.28
CA THR A 75 8.17 -21.20 3.54
C THR A 75 7.05 -20.16 3.60
N LYS A 76 6.34 -20.05 4.71
CA LYS A 76 5.35 -18.99 5.01
C LYS A 76 6.02 -17.62 4.80
N GLY A 77 5.97 -17.07 3.58
CA GLY A 77 6.59 -15.82 3.18
C GLY A 77 5.54 -14.72 3.13
N GLU A 78 5.89 -13.58 3.67
CA GLU A 78 5.17 -12.32 3.44
C GLU A 78 4.99 -12.10 1.93
N VAL A 79 3.82 -11.59 1.53
CA VAL A 79 3.56 -11.25 0.14
C VAL A 79 4.54 -10.14 -0.25
N PRO A 80 5.39 -10.33 -1.29
CA PRO A 80 6.34 -9.30 -1.69
C PRO A 80 5.63 -8.00 -2.02
N GLU A 81 6.20 -6.88 -1.60
CA GLU A 81 5.62 -5.57 -1.83
C GLU A 81 6.68 -4.57 -2.26
N ILE A 82 6.26 -3.54 -3.01
CA ILE A 82 7.07 -2.36 -3.33
C ILE A 82 6.29 -1.12 -2.92
N ASP A 83 6.95 -0.21 -2.22
CA ASP A 83 6.41 1.10 -1.90
C ASP A 83 6.94 2.12 -2.91
N LEU A 84 6.01 2.79 -3.60
CA LEU A 84 6.30 3.82 -4.59
C LEU A 84 6.09 5.24 -4.07
N HIS A 85 5.85 5.41 -2.75
CA HIS A 85 5.72 6.75 -2.19
C HIS A 85 6.98 7.57 -2.43
N PHE A 86 6.76 8.86 -2.68
CA PHE A 86 7.80 9.85 -2.95
C PHE A 86 8.92 9.83 -1.91
N ASP A 87 8.60 9.67 -0.64
CA ASP A 87 9.54 9.73 0.48
C ASP A 87 10.62 8.66 0.41
N GLN A 88 10.32 7.52 -0.20
CA GLN A 88 11.28 6.40 -0.39
C GLN A 88 12.41 6.77 -1.37
N TYR A 89 12.20 7.77 -2.23
CA TYR A 89 13.10 8.08 -3.35
C TYR A 89 13.62 9.52 -3.35
N GLN A 90 13.50 10.26 -2.24
CA GLN A 90 13.83 11.69 -2.12
C GLN A 90 15.17 12.09 -2.76
N THR A 91 16.21 11.26 -2.57
CA THR A 91 17.55 11.53 -3.12
C THR A 91 17.57 11.45 -4.66
N SER A 92 16.79 10.52 -5.23
CA SER A 92 16.78 10.26 -6.68
C SER A 92 15.92 11.25 -7.46
N ILE A 93 14.95 11.91 -6.79
CA ILE A 93 13.90 12.72 -7.44
C ILE A 93 13.95 14.21 -7.08
N ARG A 94 14.97 14.64 -6.34
CA ARG A 94 15.09 16.00 -5.79
C ARG A 94 14.91 17.14 -6.79
N ASN A 95 15.21 16.90 -8.07
CA ASN A 95 15.12 17.91 -9.13
C ASN A 95 14.13 17.53 -10.24
N MET A 96 13.26 16.54 -10.00
CA MET A 96 12.29 16.05 -10.99
C MET A 96 10.99 16.84 -10.89
N ASN A 97 10.37 17.08 -12.04
CA ASN A 97 8.99 17.59 -12.09
C ASN A 97 7.99 16.43 -11.90
N ASN A 98 6.71 16.76 -11.71
CA ASN A 98 5.66 15.76 -11.41
C ASN A 98 5.56 14.66 -12.49
N THR A 99 5.76 14.99 -13.77
CA THR A 99 5.73 14.00 -14.85
C THR A 99 6.93 13.06 -14.78
N GLU A 100 8.11 13.59 -14.49
CA GLU A 100 9.33 12.80 -14.34
C GLU A 100 9.24 11.88 -13.12
N ILE A 101 8.65 12.35 -12.02
CA ILE A 101 8.37 11.54 -10.82
C ILE A 101 7.42 10.40 -11.17
N LEU A 102 6.32 10.67 -11.87
CA LEU A 102 5.37 9.65 -12.30
C LEU A 102 6.05 8.59 -13.17
N LEU A 103 6.83 9.01 -14.16
CA LEU A 103 7.57 8.09 -15.04
C LEU A 103 8.60 7.25 -14.27
N PHE A 104 9.27 7.85 -13.28
CA PHE A 104 10.19 7.13 -12.40
C PHE A 104 9.47 6.06 -11.58
N GLN A 105 8.32 6.40 -10.97
CA GLN A 105 7.51 5.46 -10.19
C GLN A 105 6.98 4.32 -11.07
N LEU A 106 6.51 4.61 -12.29
CA LEU A 106 6.06 3.60 -13.25
C LEU A 106 7.19 2.66 -13.66
N ARG A 107 8.39 3.18 -13.90
CA ARG A 107 9.56 2.35 -14.19
C ARG A 107 9.89 1.41 -13.02
N LYS A 108 9.83 1.90 -11.77
CA LYS A 108 10.05 1.08 -10.57
C LYS A 108 8.99 0.00 -10.41
N ALA A 109 7.72 0.31 -10.66
CA ALA A 109 6.64 -0.67 -10.68
C ALA A 109 6.87 -1.75 -11.74
N ASP A 110 7.33 -1.36 -12.92
CA ASP A 110 7.63 -2.26 -14.03
C ASP A 110 8.79 -3.20 -13.72
N GLU A 111 9.92 -2.66 -13.27
CA GLU A 111 11.11 -3.42 -12.86
C GLU A 111 10.75 -4.46 -11.78
N PHE A 112 9.97 -4.04 -10.77
CA PHE A 112 9.52 -4.92 -9.72
C PHE A 112 8.59 -6.02 -10.23
N THR A 113 7.61 -5.67 -11.07
CA THR A 113 6.68 -6.63 -11.70
C THR A 113 7.45 -7.69 -12.50
N GLN A 114 8.39 -7.29 -13.35
CA GLN A 114 9.22 -8.21 -14.11
C GLN A 114 10.01 -9.15 -13.18
N LYS A 115 10.60 -8.60 -12.11
CA LYS A 115 11.33 -9.38 -11.11
C LYS A 115 10.45 -10.42 -10.42
N MET A 116 9.20 -10.05 -10.06
CA MET A 116 8.26 -10.98 -9.42
C MET A 116 7.83 -12.08 -10.37
N ILE A 117 7.50 -11.72 -11.61
CA ILE A 117 7.15 -12.67 -12.66
C ILE A 117 8.30 -13.66 -12.94
N ASN A 118 9.53 -13.17 -13.07
CA ASN A 118 10.72 -14.01 -13.33
C ASN A 118 11.03 -14.95 -12.16
N LYS A 119 10.64 -14.59 -10.94
CA LYS A 119 10.76 -15.44 -9.75
C LYS A 119 9.61 -16.43 -9.57
N GLY A 120 8.60 -16.43 -10.44
CA GLY A 120 7.43 -17.30 -10.33
C GLY A 120 6.48 -16.90 -9.19
N ILE A 121 6.53 -15.65 -8.74
CA ILE A 121 5.67 -15.17 -7.65
C ILE A 121 4.25 -14.95 -8.17
N VAL A 122 3.28 -15.58 -7.51
CA VAL A 122 1.85 -15.54 -7.91
C VAL A 122 1.15 -14.27 -7.43
N HIS A 123 1.53 -13.77 -6.25
CA HIS A 123 0.90 -12.59 -5.66
C HIS A 123 1.96 -11.62 -5.14
N PHE A 124 1.79 -10.34 -5.45
CA PHE A 124 2.61 -9.25 -4.89
C PHE A 124 1.81 -7.96 -4.83
N VAL A 125 2.27 -6.99 -4.07
CA VAL A 125 1.58 -5.72 -3.83
C VAL A 125 2.42 -4.54 -4.33
N ILE A 126 1.74 -3.58 -4.96
CA ILE A 126 2.33 -2.29 -5.35
C ILE A 126 1.59 -1.20 -4.57
N ILE A 127 2.31 -0.52 -3.67
CA ILE A 127 1.81 0.57 -2.85
C ILE A 127 2.10 1.87 -3.59
N HIS A 128 1.04 2.60 -3.95
CA HIS A 128 1.10 3.82 -4.76
C HIS A 128 0.54 5.07 -4.06
N GLY A 129 0.00 4.89 -2.85
CA GLY A 129 -0.70 5.94 -2.15
C GLY A 129 -2.11 6.19 -2.70
N VAL A 130 -2.88 7.04 -2.02
CA VAL A 130 -4.27 7.34 -2.41
C VAL A 130 -4.31 8.50 -3.41
N GLY A 131 -3.65 9.62 -3.12
CA GLY A 131 -3.54 10.79 -3.98
C GLY A 131 -4.79 11.09 -4.83
N GLU A 132 -4.60 11.64 -6.01
CA GLU A 132 -5.66 11.85 -7.02
C GLU A 132 -5.96 10.58 -7.85
N GLY A 133 -5.29 9.45 -7.56
CA GLY A 133 -5.46 8.19 -8.25
C GLY A 133 -4.74 8.07 -9.60
N VAL A 134 -3.98 9.09 -10.01
CA VAL A 134 -3.24 9.08 -11.29
C VAL A 134 -2.26 7.92 -11.35
N LEU A 135 -1.37 7.79 -10.35
CA LEU A 135 -0.38 6.71 -10.30
C LEU A 135 -1.04 5.32 -10.28
N ARG A 136 -2.14 5.16 -9.52
CA ARG A 136 -2.93 3.91 -9.49
C ARG A 136 -3.45 3.54 -10.88
N SER A 137 -4.01 4.52 -11.60
CA SER A 137 -4.56 4.33 -12.94
C SER A 137 -3.47 3.92 -13.93
N GLU A 138 -2.34 4.62 -13.92
CA GLU A 138 -1.20 4.37 -14.77
C GLU A 138 -0.54 3.01 -14.50
N ILE A 139 -0.40 2.60 -13.23
CA ILE A 139 0.09 1.27 -12.86
C ILE A 139 -0.83 0.19 -13.41
N ARG A 140 -2.16 0.33 -13.27
CA ARG A 140 -3.10 -0.65 -13.81
C ARG A 140 -3.05 -0.74 -15.34
N MET A 141 -2.84 0.39 -16.01
CA MET A 141 -2.63 0.42 -17.46
C MET A 141 -1.32 -0.26 -17.85
N LEU A 142 -0.22 0.06 -17.17
CA LEU A 142 1.08 -0.56 -17.36
C LEU A 142 1.02 -2.09 -17.23
N LEU A 143 0.32 -2.59 -16.21
CA LEU A 143 0.23 -4.02 -15.92
C LEU A 143 -0.56 -4.81 -16.97
N LYS A 144 -1.44 -4.17 -17.75
CA LYS A 144 -2.16 -4.81 -18.87
C LYS A 144 -1.26 -5.38 -19.97
N LYS A 145 -0.02 -4.88 -20.08
CA LYS A 145 0.96 -5.42 -21.06
C LYS A 145 1.41 -6.84 -20.72
N TYR A 146 1.23 -7.29 -19.48
CA TYR A 146 1.64 -8.61 -19.03
C TYR A 146 0.49 -9.61 -19.17
N SER A 147 0.65 -10.60 -20.04
CA SER A 147 -0.31 -11.69 -20.18
C SER A 147 -0.46 -12.46 -18.86
N GLY A 148 -1.70 -12.81 -18.49
CA GLY A 148 -1.98 -13.56 -17.27
C GLY A 148 -1.91 -12.73 -15.99
N VAL A 149 -1.67 -11.42 -16.06
CA VAL A 149 -1.69 -10.52 -14.90
C VAL A 149 -3.08 -9.97 -14.69
N GLN A 150 -3.57 -10.04 -13.45
CA GLN A 150 -4.81 -9.43 -12.97
C GLN A 150 -4.51 -8.50 -11.80
N THR A 151 -5.29 -7.43 -11.67
CA THR A 151 -5.14 -6.44 -10.62
C THR A 151 -6.44 -6.28 -9.84
N SER A 152 -6.35 -6.18 -8.52
CA SER A 152 -7.43 -5.83 -7.61
C SER A 152 -6.92 -4.86 -6.55
N ASP A 153 -7.83 -4.30 -5.76
CA ASP A 153 -7.41 -3.54 -4.58
C ASP A 153 -6.75 -4.50 -3.58
N ALA A 154 -5.66 -4.05 -2.96
CA ALA A 154 -5.00 -4.79 -1.90
C ALA A 154 -5.82 -4.71 -0.61
N ASP A 155 -5.41 -5.46 0.43
CA ASP A 155 -6.08 -5.47 1.72
C ASP A 155 -6.21 -4.04 2.28
N SER A 156 -7.44 -3.55 2.35
CA SER A 156 -7.75 -2.20 2.83
C SER A 156 -7.44 -1.99 4.32
N ILE A 157 -7.37 -3.07 5.10
CA ILE A 157 -6.99 -3.02 6.51
C ILE A 157 -5.50 -2.71 6.64
N LYS A 158 -4.67 -3.34 5.79
CA LYS A 158 -3.20 -3.17 5.81
C LYS A 158 -2.76 -1.90 5.07
N TYR A 159 -3.34 -1.61 3.90
CA TYR A 159 -2.83 -0.61 2.97
C TYR A 159 -3.78 0.58 2.73
N GLY A 160 -4.97 0.59 3.35
CA GLY A 160 -6.02 1.54 2.98
C GLY A 160 -6.46 1.32 1.53
N GLN A 161 -6.69 2.40 0.79
CA GLN A 161 -6.98 2.37 -0.65
C GLN A 161 -5.74 2.63 -1.51
N GLY A 162 -4.56 2.70 -0.88
CA GLY A 162 -3.30 3.15 -1.50
C GLY A 162 -2.48 2.03 -2.14
N ALA A 163 -3.01 0.80 -2.31
CA ALA A 163 -2.25 -0.29 -2.87
C ALA A 163 -3.05 -1.18 -3.83
N THR A 164 -2.35 -1.75 -4.80
CA THR A 164 -2.89 -2.69 -5.78
C THR A 164 -2.26 -4.07 -5.57
N LEU A 165 -3.11 -5.08 -5.36
CA LEU A 165 -2.72 -6.49 -5.40
C LEU A 165 -2.61 -6.93 -6.85
N VAL A 166 -1.49 -7.54 -7.18
CA VAL A 166 -1.21 -8.12 -8.50
C VAL A 166 -1.19 -9.64 -8.38
N SER A 167 -1.98 -10.30 -9.21
CA SER A 167 -2.07 -11.76 -9.29
C SER A 167 -1.61 -12.23 -10.65
N VAL A 168 -0.69 -13.21 -10.69
CA VAL A 168 -0.11 -13.74 -11.93
C VAL A 168 -0.60 -15.16 -12.17
N ASN A 169 -1.30 -15.37 -13.28
CA ASN A 169 -1.71 -16.69 -13.73
C ASN A 169 -0.74 -17.21 -14.79
N TYR A 170 0.18 -18.08 -14.39
CA TYR A 170 1.21 -18.64 -15.27
C TYR A 170 0.68 -19.66 -16.30
N LYS A 171 -0.58 -20.11 -16.18
CA LYS A 171 -1.21 -20.99 -17.17
C LYS A 171 -1.68 -20.25 -18.42
N LEU A 172 -1.78 -18.91 -18.35
CA LEU A 172 -2.21 -18.03 -19.44
C LEU A 172 -1.05 -17.29 -20.13
N ARG A 173 0.18 -17.69 -19.84
CA ARG A 173 1.41 -17.10 -20.41
C ARG A 173 2.04 -18.01 -21.43
#